data_374f375e49ebe93299a15a43b308bbcd
#
_entry.id   374f375e49ebe93299a15a43b308bbcd
#
_cell.length_a   1.000
_cell.length_b   1.000
_cell.length_c   1.000
_cell.angle_alpha   90.00
_cell.angle_beta   90.00
_cell.angle_gamma   90.00
#
_symmetry.space_group_name_H-M   'P 1'
#
loop_
_entity.id
_entity.type
_entity.pdbx_description
1 polymer ?
#
loop_
_entity_poly.entity_id
_entity_poly.type
_entity_poly.pdbx_seq_one_letter_code
_entity_poly.pdbx_strand_id
1 'polypeptide(L)'
;MVKALPPILQIGDILISSDLLTEEFCCELDACHGACCIEGEAGAPVTLDEIMEIENCLDDVWSDLSASAQSVIDRQGVAYTDQEGDLVTSIVGGKDCVFTCYGDIDHGKGHVVKNCCLCALERAATSQSSLHNSQLERAATSHLSPLTSHFTKPISCALYPIREKTFSDGTTALNYHQWDICRSGRELGRRLHLPVYRFLEGPLRRRFGDAWYDELCAVADELRRQGYLQA
;
A
#
# COMPACT_ATOMS: atom_id res chain seq x y z
N MET A 1 10.37 -8.05 32.39
CA MET A 1 9.05 -7.38 32.18
C MET A 1 9.26 -6.27 31.16
N VAL A 2 8.52 -6.27 30.06
CA VAL A 2 8.53 -5.17 29.09
C VAL A 2 7.84 -3.97 29.72
N LYS A 3 8.43 -2.78 29.61
CA LYS A 3 7.83 -1.54 30.10
C LYS A 3 6.65 -1.14 29.22
N ALA A 4 5.66 -0.45 29.77
CA ALA A 4 4.53 0.05 28.98
C ALA A 4 4.99 1.21 28.08
N LEU A 5 4.73 1.11 26.77
CA LEU A 5 4.91 2.19 25.82
C LEU A 5 3.74 3.19 25.90
N PRO A 6 3.98 4.48 25.64
CA PRO A 6 2.90 5.40 25.35
C PRO A 6 2.14 4.92 24.11
N PRO A 7 0.80 5.08 24.05
CA PRO A 7 0.01 4.62 22.90
C PRO A 7 0.32 5.39 21.62
N ILE A 8 0.82 6.62 21.75
CA ILE A 8 1.21 7.50 20.65
C ILE A 8 2.64 7.95 20.86
N LEU A 9 3.42 7.91 19.80
CA LEU A 9 4.78 8.40 19.69
C LEU A 9 4.83 9.48 18.60
N GLN A 10 5.87 10.32 18.63
CA GLN A 10 6.13 11.31 17.60
C GLN A 10 7.49 11.03 16.96
N ILE A 11 7.50 10.95 15.62
CA ILE A 11 8.71 10.80 14.81
C ILE A 11 8.75 11.98 13.83
N GLY A 12 9.71 12.88 14.00
CA GLY A 12 9.66 14.16 13.31
C GLY A 12 8.34 14.89 13.62
N ASP A 13 7.60 15.27 12.57
CA ASP A 13 6.30 15.93 12.68
C ASP A 13 5.10 14.95 12.56
N ILE A 14 5.35 13.64 12.53
CA ILE A 14 4.34 12.60 12.34
C ILE A 14 4.04 11.91 13.68
N LEU A 15 2.75 11.81 14.02
CA LEU A 15 2.29 10.99 15.14
C LEU A 15 2.12 9.53 14.67
N ILE A 16 2.56 8.59 15.47
CA ILE A 16 2.38 7.16 15.17
C ILE A 16 1.75 6.45 16.36
N SER A 17 0.86 5.50 16.10
CA SER A 17 0.48 4.51 17.11
C SER A 17 1.68 3.64 17.45
N SER A 18 1.87 3.33 18.74
CA SER A 18 2.89 2.38 19.18
C SER A 18 2.72 1.00 18.55
N ASP A 19 1.53 0.67 18.05
CA ASP A 19 1.22 -0.59 17.37
C ASP A 19 2.07 -0.80 16.12
N LEU A 20 2.52 0.30 15.46
CA LEU A 20 3.44 0.19 14.33
C LEU A 20 4.76 -0.49 14.71
N LEU A 21 5.19 -0.35 15.97
CA LEU A 21 6.44 -0.90 16.49
C LEU A 21 6.25 -2.24 17.24
N THR A 22 5.07 -2.46 17.82
CA THR A 22 4.79 -3.61 18.68
C THR A 22 4.04 -4.73 17.98
N GLU A 23 3.20 -4.41 17.01
CA GLU A 23 2.44 -5.41 16.26
C GLU A 23 3.25 -5.95 15.09
N GLU A 24 3.04 -7.24 14.80
CA GLU A 24 3.75 -7.99 13.77
C GLU A 24 2.80 -8.32 12.62
N PHE A 25 3.29 -8.15 11.39
CA PHE A 25 2.49 -8.35 10.18
C PHE A 25 3.35 -8.73 8.99
N CYS A 26 2.85 -9.67 8.20
CA CYS A 26 3.34 -9.98 6.87
C CYS A 26 2.16 -10.41 6.01
N CYS A 27 1.91 -9.74 4.89
CA CYS A 27 0.78 -10.09 4.03
C CYS A 27 0.89 -11.53 3.55
N GLU A 28 -0.20 -12.30 3.68
CA GLU A 28 -0.29 -13.72 3.30
C GLU A 28 -1.37 -13.88 2.23
N LEU A 29 -0.98 -13.62 0.97
CA LEU A 29 -1.90 -13.66 -0.17
C LEU A 29 -2.48 -15.06 -0.41
N ASP A 30 -1.74 -16.12 -0.05
CA ASP A 30 -2.20 -17.51 -0.12
C ASP A 30 -3.48 -17.76 0.68
N ALA A 31 -3.67 -17.01 1.76
CA ALA A 31 -4.83 -17.14 2.64
C ALA A 31 -5.91 -16.08 2.38
N CYS A 32 -5.53 -14.82 2.11
CA CYS A 32 -6.48 -13.73 1.97
C CYS A 32 -6.90 -13.44 0.54
N HIS A 33 -6.17 -13.95 -0.47
CA HIS A 33 -6.44 -13.76 -1.90
C HIS A 33 -6.67 -12.30 -2.32
N GLY A 34 -6.06 -11.33 -1.62
CA GLY A 34 -6.21 -9.91 -1.92
C GLY A 34 -7.53 -9.29 -1.45
N ALA A 35 -8.15 -9.83 -0.40
CA ALA A 35 -9.45 -9.41 0.12
C ALA A 35 -9.57 -7.91 0.44
N CYS A 36 -8.47 -7.22 0.77
CA CYS A 36 -8.47 -5.77 1.04
C CYS A 36 -8.94 -4.90 -0.14
N CYS A 37 -8.92 -5.44 -1.37
CA CYS A 37 -9.39 -4.75 -2.56
C CYS A 37 -10.87 -4.99 -2.89
N ILE A 38 -11.54 -5.96 -2.21
CA ILE A 38 -12.91 -6.41 -2.51
C ILE A 38 -13.85 -6.41 -1.31
N GLU A 39 -13.36 -6.10 -0.12
CA GLU A 39 -14.18 -6.10 1.12
C GLU A 39 -14.33 -4.69 1.71
N GLY A 40 -13.93 -3.64 1.00
CA GLY A 40 -14.04 -2.26 1.47
C GLY A 40 -15.48 -1.72 1.38
N GLU A 41 -15.85 -0.82 2.30
CA GLU A 41 -17.11 -0.06 2.23
C GLU A 41 -16.98 1.21 1.39
N ALA A 42 -15.74 1.65 1.13
CA ALA A 42 -15.38 2.77 0.28
C ALA A 42 -14.10 2.46 -0.49
N GLY A 43 -13.77 3.27 -1.50
CA GLY A 43 -12.51 3.20 -2.20
C GLY A 43 -11.30 3.54 -1.32
N ALA A 44 -10.11 3.28 -1.82
CA ALA A 44 -8.88 3.68 -1.13
C ALA A 44 -8.69 5.20 -1.22
N PRO A 45 -8.29 5.90 -0.14
CA PRO A 45 -7.96 7.31 -0.19
C PRO A 45 -6.90 7.63 -1.24
N VAL A 46 -7.12 8.70 -2.00
CA VAL A 46 -6.20 9.15 -3.06
C VAL A 46 -6.03 10.67 -3.02
N THR A 47 -4.87 11.15 -3.45
CA THR A 47 -4.62 12.57 -3.66
C THR A 47 -4.98 12.98 -5.10
N LEU A 48 -5.09 14.28 -5.36
CA LEU A 48 -5.29 14.79 -6.74
C LEU A 48 -4.13 14.38 -7.66
N ASP A 49 -2.91 14.41 -7.16
CA ASP A 49 -1.73 13.99 -7.94
C ASP A 49 -1.80 12.50 -8.29
N GLU A 50 -2.23 11.65 -7.35
CA GLU A 50 -2.42 10.23 -7.61
C GLU A 50 -3.56 9.96 -8.60
N ILE A 51 -4.64 10.76 -8.56
CA ILE A 51 -5.73 10.69 -9.55
C ILE A 51 -5.17 10.97 -10.95
N MET A 52 -4.38 12.03 -11.12
CA MET A 52 -3.74 12.35 -12.40
C MET A 52 -2.81 11.22 -12.88
N GLU A 53 -2.03 10.63 -11.98
CA GLU A 53 -1.16 9.49 -12.32
C GLU A 53 -1.97 8.24 -12.73
N ILE A 54 -3.08 7.98 -12.05
CA ILE A 54 -4.01 6.90 -12.41
C ILE A 54 -4.61 7.13 -13.79
N GLU A 55 -5.08 8.36 -14.07
CA GLU A 55 -5.64 8.71 -15.38
C GLU A 55 -4.61 8.58 -16.51
N ASN A 56 -3.35 8.96 -16.25
CA ASN A 56 -2.26 8.83 -17.22
C ASN A 56 -1.92 7.37 -17.57
N CYS A 57 -2.11 6.43 -16.66
CA CYS A 57 -1.86 5.00 -16.92
C CYS A 57 -3.13 4.19 -17.18
N LEU A 58 -4.30 4.84 -17.30
CA LEU A 58 -5.58 4.15 -17.42
C LEU A 58 -5.66 3.28 -18.67
N ASP A 59 -5.16 3.75 -19.80
CA ASP A 59 -5.15 3.00 -21.06
C ASP A 59 -4.32 1.70 -20.95
N ASP A 60 -3.24 1.73 -20.18
CA ASP A 60 -2.35 0.57 -19.97
C ASP A 60 -3.04 -0.56 -19.18
N VAL A 61 -4.00 -0.20 -18.33
CA VAL A 61 -4.70 -1.16 -17.45
C VAL A 61 -6.11 -1.47 -17.90
N TRP A 62 -6.66 -0.74 -18.87
CA TRP A 62 -8.08 -0.80 -19.26
C TRP A 62 -8.55 -2.20 -19.60
N SER A 63 -7.74 -2.95 -20.34
CA SER A 63 -8.08 -4.32 -20.75
C SER A 63 -8.09 -5.34 -19.60
N ASP A 64 -7.44 -5.03 -18.48
CA ASP A 64 -7.42 -5.88 -17.29
C ASP A 64 -8.63 -5.65 -16.38
N LEU A 65 -9.35 -4.53 -16.59
CA LEU A 65 -10.50 -4.16 -15.77
C LEU A 65 -11.77 -4.91 -16.22
N SER A 66 -12.62 -5.24 -15.26
CA SER A 66 -13.93 -5.81 -15.56
C SER A 66 -14.81 -4.83 -16.31
N ALA A 67 -15.76 -5.32 -17.12
CA ALA A 67 -16.74 -4.47 -17.82
C ALA A 67 -17.55 -3.58 -16.85
N SER A 68 -17.81 -4.06 -15.63
CA SER A 68 -18.47 -3.29 -14.59
C SER A 68 -17.59 -2.15 -14.09
N ALA A 69 -16.29 -2.39 -13.91
CA ALA A 69 -15.32 -1.37 -13.51
C ALA A 69 -15.16 -0.29 -14.59
N GLN A 70 -15.02 -0.71 -15.85
CA GLN A 70 -14.97 0.19 -17.01
C GLN A 70 -16.21 1.10 -17.04
N SER A 71 -17.41 0.51 -16.89
CA SER A 71 -18.68 1.26 -16.86
C SER A 71 -18.78 2.24 -15.69
N VAL A 72 -18.18 1.93 -14.55
CA VAL A 72 -18.11 2.87 -13.40
C VAL A 72 -17.17 4.01 -13.72
N ILE A 73 -15.97 3.73 -14.25
CA ILE A 73 -14.98 4.75 -14.62
C ILE A 73 -15.54 5.69 -15.70
N ASP A 74 -16.22 5.17 -16.72
CA ASP A 74 -16.85 5.97 -17.77
C ASP A 74 -17.91 6.95 -17.24
N ARG A 75 -18.61 6.59 -16.15
CA ARG A 75 -19.68 7.40 -15.59
C ARG A 75 -19.25 8.40 -14.55
N GLN A 76 -18.30 8.05 -13.70
CA GLN A 76 -17.93 8.87 -12.54
C GLN A 76 -16.43 9.13 -12.39
N GLY A 77 -15.61 8.56 -13.29
CA GLY A 77 -14.14 8.68 -13.21
C GLY A 77 -13.49 7.62 -12.32
N VAL A 78 -12.19 7.73 -12.19
CA VAL A 78 -11.33 6.81 -11.44
C VAL A 78 -11.45 6.98 -9.92
N ALA A 79 -11.98 8.11 -9.47
CA ALA A 79 -12.14 8.47 -8.06
C ALA A 79 -13.45 9.25 -7.85
N TYR A 80 -13.92 9.29 -6.60
CA TYR A 80 -15.08 10.06 -6.18
C TYR A 80 -14.87 10.59 -4.75
N THR A 81 -15.73 11.52 -4.32
CA THR A 81 -15.76 11.98 -2.93
C THR A 81 -16.72 11.11 -2.14
N ASP A 82 -16.25 10.49 -1.08
CA ASP A 82 -17.06 9.63 -0.20
C ASP A 82 -17.97 10.44 0.76
N GLN A 83 -18.65 9.75 1.66
CA GLN A 83 -19.57 10.37 2.61
C GLN A 83 -18.85 11.21 3.68
N GLU A 84 -17.57 10.95 3.93
CA GLU A 84 -16.74 11.71 4.87
C GLU A 84 -16.09 12.94 4.22
N GLY A 85 -16.22 13.08 2.88
CA GLY A 85 -15.63 14.16 2.10
C GLY A 85 -14.23 13.88 1.60
N ASP A 86 -13.74 12.65 1.78
CA ASP A 86 -12.42 12.23 1.33
C ASP A 86 -12.48 11.78 -0.15
N LEU A 87 -11.42 12.10 -0.93
CA LEU A 87 -11.24 11.56 -2.27
C LEU A 87 -10.78 10.10 -2.18
N VAL A 88 -11.53 9.20 -2.82
CA VAL A 88 -11.26 7.76 -2.80
C VAL A 88 -11.39 7.17 -4.21
N THR A 89 -10.72 6.04 -4.46
CA THR A 89 -10.88 5.32 -5.74
C THR A 89 -12.31 4.89 -5.96
N SER A 90 -12.78 4.90 -7.21
CA SER A 90 -14.12 4.39 -7.54
C SER A 90 -14.26 2.90 -7.23
N ILE A 91 -15.49 2.48 -6.89
CA ILE A 91 -15.82 1.10 -6.50
C ILE A 91 -17.00 0.55 -7.31
N VAL A 92 -16.98 -0.75 -7.54
CA VAL A 92 -18.06 -1.50 -8.20
C VAL A 92 -18.98 -2.11 -7.15
N GLY A 93 -20.28 -1.90 -7.29
CA GLY A 93 -21.28 -2.54 -6.44
C GLY A 93 -21.17 -2.18 -4.95
N GLY A 94 -20.53 -1.06 -4.63
CA GLY A 94 -20.34 -0.60 -3.25
C GLY A 94 -19.26 -1.36 -2.46
N LYS A 95 -18.40 -2.14 -3.13
CA LYS A 95 -17.36 -2.95 -2.49
C LYS A 95 -16.04 -2.97 -3.22
N ASP A 96 -16.02 -3.49 -4.45
CA ASP A 96 -14.79 -3.83 -5.16
C ASP A 96 -14.13 -2.57 -5.73
N CYS A 97 -12.85 -2.36 -5.49
CA CYS A 97 -12.10 -1.31 -6.17
C CYS A 97 -12.16 -1.51 -7.69
N VAL A 98 -12.36 -0.44 -8.48
CA VAL A 98 -12.41 -0.52 -9.96
C VAL A 98 -11.12 -1.06 -10.58
N PHE A 99 -10.00 -0.98 -9.87
CA PHE A 99 -8.70 -1.49 -10.33
C PHE A 99 -8.42 -2.93 -9.94
N THR A 100 -9.44 -3.68 -9.46
CA THR A 100 -9.29 -5.12 -9.21
C THR A 100 -9.20 -5.89 -10.51
N CYS A 101 -8.26 -6.82 -10.57
CA CYS A 101 -8.16 -7.85 -11.60
C CYS A 101 -7.83 -9.19 -10.93
N TYR A 102 -8.00 -10.27 -11.64
CA TYR A 102 -7.75 -11.59 -11.08
C TYR A 102 -6.65 -12.31 -11.86
N GLY A 103 -5.80 -13.03 -11.15
CA GLY A 103 -4.72 -13.79 -11.75
C GLY A 103 -4.13 -14.81 -10.79
N ASP A 104 -3.30 -15.68 -11.34
CA ASP A 104 -2.54 -16.65 -10.56
C ASP A 104 -1.22 -16.03 -10.13
N ILE A 105 -0.80 -16.27 -8.89
CA ILE A 105 0.51 -15.87 -8.37
C ILE A 105 1.37 -17.12 -8.26
N ASP A 106 2.50 -17.14 -8.98
CA ASP A 106 3.48 -18.23 -8.89
C ASP A 106 4.62 -17.82 -7.93
N HIS A 107 4.67 -18.48 -6.77
CA HIS A 107 5.74 -18.32 -5.78
C HIS A 107 6.97 -19.18 -6.08
N GLY A 108 6.97 -19.87 -7.23
CA GLY A 108 8.03 -20.81 -7.61
C GLY A 108 7.90 -22.18 -6.93
N LYS A 109 8.75 -23.11 -7.34
CA LYS A 109 8.77 -24.50 -6.82
C LYS A 109 7.42 -25.25 -6.91
N GLY A 110 6.55 -24.83 -7.84
CA GLY A 110 5.23 -25.43 -8.04
C GLY A 110 4.13 -24.95 -7.08
N HIS A 111 4.42 -23.91 -6.29
CA HIS A 111 3.42 -23.26 -5.43
C HIS A 111 2.73 -22.12 -6.19
N VAL A 112 1.49 -22.33 -6.61
CA VAL A 112 0.68 -21.36 -7.36
C VAL A 112 -0.60 -21.06 -6.59
N VAL A 113 -0.82 -19.79 -6.24
CA VAL A 113 -2.07 -19.29 -5.69
C VAL A 113 -2.99 -18.92 -6.83
N LYS A 114 -4.12 -19.61 -6.93
CA LYS A 114 -5.07 -19.45 -8.02
C LYS A 114 -6.06 -18.32 -7.74
N ASN A 115 -6.43 -17.59 -8.82
CA ASN A 115 -7.51 -16.61 -8.80
C ASN A 115 -7.39 -15.59 -7.68
N CYS A 116 -6.17 -15.06 -7.47
CA CYS A 116 -5.92 -14.02 -6.48
C CYS A 116 -6.40 -12.66 -7.00
N CYS A 117 -7.06 -11.87 -6.15
CA CYS A 117 -7.37 -10.47 -6.46
C CYS A 117 -6.08 -9.64 -6.41
N LEU A 118 -5.81 -8.96 -7.48
CA LEU A 118 -4.62 -8.15 -7.71
C LEU A 118 -5.01 -6.73 -8.09
N CYS A 119 -4.10 -5.79 -7.92
CA CYS A 119 -4.25 -4.43 -8.41
C CYS A 119 -3.72 -4.32 -9.85
N ALA A 120 -4.56 -3.92 -10.80
CA ALA A 120 -4.18 -3.73 -12.21
C ALA A 120 -3.08 -2.67 -12.34
N LEU A 121 -3.16 -1.58 -11.55
CA LEU A 121 -2.14 -0.52 -11.53
C LEU A 121 -0.77 -1.07 -11.12
N GLU A 122 -0.71 -1.87 -10.05
CA GLU A 122 0.54 -2.48 -9.57
C GLU A 122 1.10 -3.49 -10.58
N ARG A 123 0.24 -4.27 -11.23
CA ARG A 123 0.64 -5.22 -12.27
C ARG A 123 1.27 -4.53 -13.48
N ALA A 124 0.64 -3.46 -13.97
CA ALA A 124 1.16 -2.68 -15.11
C ALA A 124 2.53 -2.07 -14.78
N ALA A 125 2.68 -1.45 -13.63
CA ALA A 125 3.94 -0.87 -13.19
C ALA A 125 5.07 -1.91 -13.07
N THR A 126 4.77 -3.10 -12.54
CA THR A 126 5.73 -4.20 -12.40
C THR A 126 6.15 -4.76 -13.77
N SER A 127 5.21 -4.88 -14.70
CA SER A 127 5.48 -5.35 -16.06
C SER A 127 6.36 -4.36 -16.83
N GLN A 128 6.11 -3.06 -16.71
CA GLN A 128 6.92 -2.02 -17.32
C GLN A 128 8.35 -1.99 -16.76
N SER A 129 8.53 -2.18 -15.46
CA SER A 129 9.85 -2.26 -14.82
C SER A 129 10.70 -3.42 -15.36
N SER A 130 10.08 -4.56 -15.64
CA SER A 130 10.74 -5.73 -16.22
C SER A 130 11.19 -5.50 -17.67
N LEU A 131 10.42 -4.73 -18.45
CA LEU A 131 10.77 -4.36 -19.84
C LEU A 131 11.87 -3.29 -19.88
N HIS A 132 11.89 -2.36 -18.93
CA HIS A 132 12.91 -1.30 -18.86
C HIS A 132 14.31 -1.85 -18.59
N ASN A 133 14.44 -2.85 -17.70
CA ASN A 133 15.72 -3.50 -17.43
C ASN A 133 16.31 -4.23 -18.64
N SER A 134 15.47 -4.68 -19.58
CA SER A 134 15.92 -5.32 -20.83
C SER A 134 16.25 -4.31 -21.96
N GLN A 135 15.81 -3.05 -21.85
CA GLN A 135 16.03 -1.99 -22.86
C GLN A 135 17.15 -1.01 -22.50
N LEU A 136 17.53 -0.91 -21.22
CA LEU A 136 18.64 -0.03 -20.78
C LEU A 136 20.01 -0.44 -21.34
N GLU A 137 20.15 -1.67 -21.84
CA GLU A 137 21.35 -2.09 -22.55
C GLU A 137 21.44 -1.64 -24.03
N ARG A 138 20.37 -1.01 -24.59
CA ARG A 138 20.28 -0.71 -26.04
C ARG A 138 20.15 0.74 -26.45
N ALA A 139 19.99 1.70 -25.55
CA ALA A 139 19.74 3.09 -25.93
C ALA A 139 20.54 4.11 -25.13
N ALA A 140 21.85 4.19 -25.43
CA ALA A 140 22.63 5.39 -25.17
C ALA A 140 22.49 6.34 -26.38
N THR A 141 21.37 7.03 -26.53
CA THR A 141 21.25 8.28 -27.34
C THR A 141 19.78 8.66 -27.50
N SER A 142 19.27 9.54 -26.68
CA SER A 142 18.39 10.67 -27.05
C SER A 142 17.91 11.42 -25.82
N HIS A 143 18.13 12.73 -25.83
CA HIS A 143 17.70 13.66 -24.80
C HIS A 143 16.17 13.83 -24.84
N LEU A 144 15.46 13.01 -24.09
CA LEU A 144 14.09 13.25 -23.65
C LEU A 144 14.05 12.76 -22.21
N SER A 145 13.79 13.69 -21.28
CA SER A 145 13.61 13.36 -19.87
C SER A 145 12.56 12.26 -19.76
N PRO A 146 12.89 11.08 -19.20
CA PRO A 146 11.85 10.14 -18.87
C PRO A 146 11.11 10.72 -17.65
N LEU A 147 9.90 11.18 -17.84
CA LEU A 147 8.88 11.17 -16.79
C LEU A 147 8.62 9.68 -16.47
N THR A 148 9.57 9.05 -15.80
CA THR A 148 9.34 7.75 -15.17
C THR A 148 8.56 8.04 -13.91
N SER A 149 7.25 8.20 -14.06
CA SER A 149 6.33 8.08 -12.95
C SER A 149 6.55 6.69 -12.33
N HIS A 150 7.15 6.65 -11.14
CA HIS A 150 7.25 5.43 -10.34
C HIS A 150 5.93 5.13 -9.62
N PHE A 151 4.81 5.61 -10.20
CA PHE A 151 3.51 5.31 -9.66
C PHE A 151 3.22 3.81 -9.85
N THR A 152 2.95 3.12 -8.75
CA THR A 152 2.60 1.70 -8.78
C THR A 152 1.14 1.48 -8.37
N LYS A 153 0.73 2.11 -7.28
CA LYS A 153 -0.62 2.12 -6.72
C LYS A 153 -0.72 3.25 -5.70
N PRO A 154 -1.93 3.69 -5.34
CA PRO A 154 -2.12 4.71 -4.30
C PRO A 154 -1.31 4.41 -3.05
N ILE A 155 -0.75 5.47 -2.44
CA ILE A 155 0.07 5.32 -1.24
C ILE A 155 -0.72 4.71 -0.08
N SER A 156 -2.00 5.03 0.03
CA SER A 156 -2.91 4.44 1.02
C SER A 156 -3.01 2.92 0.90
N CYS A 157 -3.06 2.40 -0.35
CA CYS A 157 -3.05 0.96 -0.63
C CYS A 157 -1.68 0.33 -0.32
N ALA A 158 -0.59 1.04 -0.62
CA ALA A 158 0.75 0.53 -0.38
C ALA A 158 1.10 0.49 1.11
N LEU A 159 0.63 1.46 1.88
CA LEU A 159 0.82 1.54 3.33
C LEU A 159 -0.07 0.57 4.11
N TYR A 160 -1.16 0.04 3.49
CA TYR A 160 -2.06 -0.84 4.21
C TYR A 160 -1.33 -2.09 4.76
N PRO A 161 -1.50 -2.44 6.04
CA PRO A 161 -2.53 -2.06 7.00
C PRO A 161 -2.24 -0.81 7.87
N ILE A 162 -1.25 0.00 7.57
CA ILE A 162 -1.15 1.33 8.17
C ILE A 162 -2.13 2.28 7.47
N ARG A 163 -2.93 2.99 8.25
CA ARG A 163 -3.82 4.08 7.77
C ARG A 163 -3.24 5.42 8.18
N GLU A 164 -3.17 6.31 7.21
CA GLU A 164 -2.78 7.70 7.40
C GLU A 164 -4.03 8.56 7.57
N LYS A 165 -4.00 9.50 8.51
CA LYS A 165 -5.01 10.56 8.65
C LYS A 165 -4.30 11.88 8.86
N THR A 166 -4.66 12.86 8.04
CA THR A 166 -4.23 14.25 8.24
C THR A 166 -5.39 15.02 8.87
N PHE A 167 -5.13 15.67 9.99
CA PHE A 167 -6.11 16.49 10.71
C PHE A 167 -6.18 17.90 10.14
N SER A 168 -7.22 18.65 10.54
CA SER A 168 -7.46 20.00 10.05
C SER A 168 -6.37 21.02 10.43
N ASP A 169 -5.58 20.73 11.44
CA ASP A 169 -4.42 21.54 11.87
C ASP A 169 -3.14 21.20 11.09
N GLY A 170 -3.22 20.26 10.13
CA GLY A 170 -2.09 19.79 9.34
C GLY A 170 -1.29 18.65 9.98
N THR A 171 -1.64 18.24 11.20
CA THR A 171 -0.97 17.10 11.86
C THR A 171 -1.29 15.81 11.12
N THR A 172 -0.28 15.02 10.81
CA THR A 172 -0.43 13.69 10.22
C THR A 172 -0.24 12.61 11.28
N ALA A 173 -1.12 11.62 11.29
CA ALA A 173 -1.03 10.47 12.18
C ALA A 173 -1.13 9.15 11.41
N LEU A 174 -0.37 8.17 11.88
CA LEU A 174 -0.36 6.80 11.37
C LEU A 174 -0.90 5.85 12.42
N ASN A 175 -1.83 5.00 12.01
CA ASN A 175 -2.42 3.99 12.87
C ASN A 175 -2.40 2.61 12.19
N TYR A 176 -2.19 1.55 12.98
CA TYR A 176 -2.31 0.18 12.50
C TYR A 176 -3.76 -0.28 12.53
N HIS A 177 -4.29 -0.65 11.36
CA HIS A 177 -5.66 -1.13 11.22
C HIS A 177 -5.70 -2.66 11.31
N GLN A 178 -6.25 -3.17 12.42
CA GLN A 178 -6.40 -4.61 12.64
C GLN A 178 -7.74 -5.10 12.05
N TRP A 179 -7.77 -5.33 10.76
CA TRP A 179 -8.96 -5.87 10.09
C TRP A 179 -8.94 -7.40 10.08
N ASP A 180 -10.11 -8.03 10.23
CA ASP A 180 -10.21 -9.49 10.34
C ASP A 180 -9.78 -10.23 9.06
N ILE A 181 -9.98 -9.65 7.88
CA ILE A 181 -9.50 -10.22 6.61
C ILE A 181 -7.97 -10.39 6.58
N CYS A 182 -7.23 -9.66 7.42
CA CYS A 182 -5.78 -9.72 7.55
C CYS A 182 -5.31 -10.65 8.69
N ARG A 183 -6.17 -11.50 9.22
CA ARG A 183 -5.86 -12.39 10.35
C ARG A 183 -4.66 -13.30 10.05
N SER A 184 -4.64 -13.93 8.87
CA SER A 184 -3.52 -14.77 8.43
C SER A 184 -2.21 -13.99 8.35
N GLY A 185 -2.26 -12.74 7.87
CA GLY A 185 -1.08 -11.87 7.81
C GLY A 185 -0.54 -11.52 9.21
N ARG A 186 -1.40 -11.33 10.20
CA ARG A 186 -0.97 -11.16 11.60
C ARG A 186 -0.33 -12.43 12.16
N GLU A 187 -0.89 -13.60 11.83
CA GLU A 187 -0.34 -14.90 12.24
C GLU A 187 1.02 -15.16 11.58
N LEU A 188 1.17 -14.84 10.29
CA LEU A 188 2.44 -14.95 9.57
C LEU A 188 3.48 -13.97 10.13
N GLY A 189 3.10 -12.71 10.36
CA GLY A 189 3.98 -11.71 10.96
C GLY A 189 4.56 -12.17 12.29
N ARG A 190 3.72 -12.73 13.19
CA ARG A 190 4.17 -13.30 14.48
C ARG A 190 5.14 -14.46 14.29
N ARG A 191 4.91 -15.35 13.32
CA ARG A 191 5.85 -16.45 13.04
C ARG A 191 7.20 -15.96 12.56
N LEU A 192 7.20 -14.83 11.83
CA LEU A 192 8.42 -14.22 11.26
C LEU A 192 9.07 -13.19 12.19
N HIS A 193 8.42 -12.85 13.32
CA HIS A 193 8.83 -11.75 14.20
C HIS A 193 9.06 -10.46 13.43
N LEU A 194 8.14 -10.12 12.50
CA LEU A 194 8.26 -9.01 11.59
C LEU A 194 7.32 -7.85 11.98
N PRO A 195 7.84 -6.78 12.63
CA PRO A 195 7.02 -5.62 12.99
C PRO A 195 6.42 -4.94 11.76
N VAL A 196 5.22 -4.38 11.92
CA VAL A 196 4.46 -3.70 10.84
C VAL A 196 5.33 -2.68 10.10
N TYR A 197 6.07 -1.82 10.83
CA TYR A 197 6.90 -0.80 10.21
C TYR A 197 8.06 -1.38 9.38
N ARG A 198 8.57 -2.54 9.75
CA ARG A 198 9.62 -3.24 8.99
C ARG A 198 9.05 -3.89 7.72
N PHE A 199 7.87 -4.50 7.82
CA PHE A 199 7.17 -5.06 6.67
C PHE A 199 6.87 -3.97 5.62
N LEU A 200 6.51 -2.77 6.07
CA LEU A 200 6.13 -1.65 5.21
C LEU A 200 7.27 -0.64 4.97
N GLU A 201 8.53 -1.03 5.10
CA GLU A 201 9.68 -0.14 4.87
C GLU A 201 9.59 0.60 3.54
N GLY A 202 9.40 -0.11 2.43
CA GLY A 202 9.33 0.50 1.09
C GLY A 202 8.24 1.57 0.98
N PRO A 203 6.98 1.26 1.29
CA PRO A 203 5.88 2.25 1.32
C PRO A 203 6.12 3.43 2.27
N LEU A 204 6.66 3.20 3.46
CA LEU A 204 6.96 4.26 4.42
C LEU A 204 8.06 5.19 3.89
N ARG A 205 9.13 4.65 3.31
CA ARG A 205 10.17 5.44 2.63
C ARG A 205 9.61 6.23 1.46
N ARG A 206 8.76 5.63 0.64
CA ARG A 206 8.10 6.31 -0.49
C ARG A 206 7.25 7.50 -0.02
N ARG A 207 6.56 7.37 1.11
CA ARG A 207 5.65 8.39 1.62
C ARG A 207 6.34 9.49 2.40
N PHE A 208 7.27 9.15 3.29
CA PHE A 208 7.86 10.06 4.26
C PHE A 208 9.35 10.34 4.02
N GLY A 209 9.97 9.62 3.10
CA GLY A 209 11.39 9.73 2.78
C GLY A 209 12.29 8.86 3.67
N ASP A 210 13.53 8.67 3.20
CA ASP A 210 14.52 7.81 3.85
C ASP A 210 14.89 8.33 5.25
N ALA A 211 15.09 9.63 5.39
CA ALA A 211 15.50 10.24 6.66
C ALA A 211 14.48 10.00 7.78
N TRP A 212 13.18 10.13 7.47
CA TRP A 212 12.11 9.87 8.43
C TRP A 212 12.05 8.39 8.83
N TYR A 213 12.17 7.49 7.86
CA TYR A 213 12.14 6.06 8.15
C TYR A 213 13.37 5.63 8.98
N ASP A 214 14.54 6.19 8.70
CA ASP A 214 15.75 5.92 9.47
C ASP A 214 15.64 6.45 10.91
N GLU A 215 14.99 7.60 11.13
CA GLU A 215 14.66 8.11 12.46
C GLU A 215 13.70 7.16 13.21
N LEU A 216 12.63 6.68 12.53
CA LEU A 216 11.71 5.67 13.08
C LEU A 216 12.47 4.43 13.54
N CYS A 217 13.40 3.94 12.73
CA CYS A 217 14.24 2.79 13.09
C CYS A 217 15.13 3.07 14.30
N ALA A 218 15.75 4.24 14.34
CA ALA A 218 16.62 4.62 15.47
C ALA A 218 15.83 4.71 16.77
N VAL A 219 14.61 5.27 16.72
CA VAL A 219 13.70 5.32 17.89
C VAL A 219 13.30 3.91 18.32
N ALA A 220 12.94 3.04 17.39
CA ALA A 220 12.58 1.65 17.70
C ALA A 220 13.74 0.90 18.36
N ASP A 221 14.98 1.10 17.89
CA ASP A 221 16.17 0.46 18.47
C ASP A 221 16.49 1.01 19.86
N GLU A 222 16.29 2.31 20.09
CA GLU A 222 16.43 2.91 21.44
C GLU A 222 15.39 2.34 22.40
N LEU A 223 14.14 2.21 21.98
CA LEU A 223 13.07 1.63 22.79
C LEU A 223 13.34 0.16 23.13
N ARG A 224 13.96 -0.62 22.23
CA ARG A 224 14.44 -1.98 22.54
C ARG A 224 15.53 -1.97 23.60
N ARG A 225 16.54 -1.10 23.45
CA ARG A 225 17.62 -1.00 24.44
C ARG A 225 17.11 -0.62 25.83
N GLN A 226 16.06 0.19 25.90
CA GLN A 226 15.42 0.60 27.14
C GLN A 226 14.44 -0.43 27.71
N GLY A 227 14.14 -1.53 26.99
CA GLY A 227 13.24 -2.59 27.41
C GLY A 227 11.75 -2.29 27.25
N TYR A 228 11.39 -1.39 26.32
CA TYR A 228 10.00 -1.11 25.93
C TYR A 228 9.53 -2.00 24.78
N LEU A 229 10.42 -2.44 23.92
CA LEU A 229 10.13 -3.42 22.87
C LEU A 229 10.86 -4.73 23.16
N GLN A 230 10.32 -5.83 22.63
CA GLN A 230 11.00 -7.12 22.67
C GLN A 230 12.25 -7.10 21.79
N ALA A 231 13.25 -7.90 22.17
CA ALA A 231 14.51 -8.01 21.43
C ALA A 231 14.34 -8.68 20.08
#